data_773390bfa6f11d71a9e862ade97612a1
#
_entry.id   773390bfa6f11d71a9e862ade97612a1
#
_cell.length_a   1.000
_cell.length_b   1.000
_cell.length_c   1.000
_cell.angle_alpha   90.00
_cell.angle_beta   90.00
_cell.angle_gamma   90.00
#
_symmetry.space_group_name_H-M   'P 1'
#
loop_
_entity.id
_entity.type
_entity.pdbx_description
1 polymer ?
#
loop_
_entity_poly.entity_id
_entity_poly.type
_entity_poly.pdbx_seq_one_letter_code
_entity_poly.pdbx_strand_id
1 'polypeptide(L)'
;MWFFNYSWGKIFEFIFFPFRHLNPWWGMIFISLLTGLFMLAVFKYTSNQKGISQVKNKIKAHLLEIRLFKDNFALSLKAQGNILRYNLKYISYSFKPMLVMIIPLILILIQLNLWFGYHSLEPGQKAIVKVKLKKEYNPLDLKLKIDPSPGFRVDSPPLRIEEEKEVNWRIQAKKKGIYSLVIKVDNQSYQKNVAISQNSLTKISPAKVNKNFWAELLYPGEQPLSSDSPLESIEITYSSKKMNLFGLHLHWLIVYFVLSIIFGFGLKGFLKVQI
;
A
#
# COMPACT_ATOMS: atom_id res chain seq x y z
N MET A 1 -13.66 -11.74 -5.37
CA MET A 1 -12.69 -10.78 -4.79
C MET A 1 -13.03 -9.33 -5.14
N TRP A 2 -13.45 -9.04 -6.36
CA TRP A 2 -13.75 -7.66 -6.82
C TRP A 2 -14.75 -6.90 -5.92
N PHE A 3 -15.87 -7.52 -5.50
CA PHE A 3 -16.86 -6.87 -4.63
C PHE A 3 -16.26 -6.41 -3.30
N PHE A 4 -15.43 -7.24 -2.67
CA PHE A 4 -14.71 -6.86 -1.45
C PHE A 4 -13.76 -5.67 -1.69
N ASN A 5 -12.94 -5.75 -2.75
CA ASN A 5 -12.02 -4.67 -3.12
C ASN A 5 -12.74 -3.36 -3.45
N TYR A 6 -13.87 -3.44 -4.14
CA TYR A 6 -14.71 -2.29 -4.45
C TYR A 6 -15.26 -1.63 -3.17
N SER A 7 -15.86 -2.43 -2.29
CA SER A 7 -16.42 -1.92 -1.02
C SER A 7 -15.34 -1.34 -0.12
N TRP A 8 -14.20 -2.04 0.00
CA TRP A 8 -13.05 -1.57 0.75
C TRP A 8 -12.47 -0.28 0.16
N GLY A 9 -12.34 -0.22 -1.16
CA GLY A 9 -11.91 1.00 -1.86
C GLY A 9 -12.85 2.19 -1.65
N LYS A 10 -14.18 1.96 -1.56
CA LYS A 10 -15.17 3.02 -1.28
C LYS A 10 -15.00 3.63 0.11
N ILE A 11 -14.62 2.83 1.12
CA ILE A 11 -14.30 3.35 2.45
C ILE A 11 -13.14 4.34 2.36
N PHE A 12 -12.06 4.01 1.64
CA PHE A 12 -10.93 4.93 1.45
C PHE A 12 -11.29 6.15 0.60
N GLU A 13 -12.15 6.01 -0.41
CA GLU A 13 -12.66 7.15 -1.17
C GLU A 13 -13.44 8.12 -0.28
N PHE A 14 -14.25 7.61 0.64
CA PHE A 14 -14.96 8.42 1.63
C PHE A 14 -14.00 9.09 2.62
N ILE A 15 -13.03 8.34 3.16
CA ILE A 15 -12.01 8.86 4.09
C ILE A 15 -11.22 10.00 3.44
N PHE A 16 -10.78 9.83 2.18
CA PHE A 16 -9.95 10.81 1.49
C PHE A 16 -10.73 11.92 0.78
N PHE A 17 -12.05 11.83 0.73
CA PHE A 17 -12.89 12.83 0.07
C PHE A 17 -12.59 14.27 0.52
N PRO A 18 -12.53 14.61 1.84
CA PRO A 18 -12.26 15.97 2.30
C PRO A 18 -10.81 16.41 2.02
N PHE A 19 -9.89 15.48 1.79
CA PHE A 19 -8.46 15.78 1.61
C PHE A 19 -8.04 15.92 0.14
N ARG A 20 -8.94 15.72 -0.83
CA ARG A 20 -8.60 15.71 -2.27
C ARG A 20 -7.96 16.99 -2.77
N HIS A 21 -8.39 18.14 -2.23
CA HIS A 21 -7.90 19.47 -2.61
C HIS A 21 -6.85 20.04 -1.64
N LEU A 22 -6.61 19.33 -0.53
CA LEU A 22 -5.64 19.74 0.47
C LEU A 22 -4.27 19.16 0.16
N ASN A 23 -3.24 19.63 0.90
CA ASN A 23 -1.94 19.02 0.83
C ASN A 23 -2.02 17.54 1.25
N PRO A 24 -1.41 16.61 0.49
CA PRO A 24 -1.45 15.16 0.79
C PRO A 24 -1.01 14.78 2.21
N TRP A 25 -0.25 15.64 2.88
CA TRP A 25 0.15 15.46 4.28
C TRP A 25 -1.03 15.34 5.24
N TRP A 26 -2.10 16.10 5.04
CA TRP A 26 -3.29 16.02 5.90
C TRP A 26 -3.97 14.66 5.80
N GLY A 27 -4.10 14.13 4.59
CA GLY A 27 -4.62 12.78 4.37
C GLY A 27 -3.71 11.70 5.00
N MET A 28 -2.38 11.86 4.89
CA MET A 28 -1.41 10.94 5.49
C MET A 28 -1.47 10.95 7.02
N ILE A 29 -1.49 12.13 7.64
CA ILE A 29 -1.60 12.28 9.10
C ILE A 29 -2.90 11.63 9.60
N PHE A 30 -4.02 11.94 8.94
CA PHE A 30 -5.32 11.42 9.34
C PHE A 30 -5.41 9.90 9.25
N ILE A 31 -4.98 9.30 8.12
CA ILE A 31 -5.02 7.85 7.96
C ILE A 31 -4.05 7.14 8.91
N SER A 32 -2.87 7.73 9.16
CA SER A 32 -1.90 7.18 10.12
C SER A 32 -2.44 7.20 11.54
N LEU A 33 -3.18 8.25 11.93
CA LEU A 33 -3.87 8.34 13.22
C LEU A 33 -4.95 7.25 13.34
N LEU A 34 -5.83 7.13 12.33
CA LEU A 34 -6.87 6.11 12.32
C LEU A 34 -6.29 4.69 12.39
N THR A 35 -5.23 4.45 11.62
CA THR A 35 -4.56 3.14 11.63
C THR A 35 -3.90 2.87 12.97
N GLY A 36 -3.22 3.85 13.57
CA GLY A 36 -2.62 3.73 14.90
C GLY A 36 -3.65 3.36 15.96
N LEU A 37 -4.80 4.04 15.98
CA LEU A 37 -5.92 3.73 16.89
C LEU A 37 -6.50 2.34 16.63
N PHE A 38 -6.74 1.99 15.36
CA PHE A 38 -7.27 0.69 14.98
C PHE A 38 -6.33 -0.44 15.39
N MET A 39 -5.03 -0.30 15.12
CA MET A 39 -4.03 -1.30 15.49
C MET A 39 -3.89 -1.45 17.00
N LEU A 40 -3.96 -0.36 17.76
CA LEU A 40 -4.01 -0.42 19.23
C LEU A 40 -5.23 -1.19 19.72
N ALA A 41 -6.40 -0.94 19.15
CA ALA A 41 -7.62 -1.68 19.51
C ALA A 41 -7.47 -3.17 19.19
N VAL A 42 -7.01 -3.52 17.99
CA VAL A 42 -6.77 -4.93 17.62
C VAL A 42 -5.76 -5.56 18.59
N PHE A 43 -4.64 -4.91 18.88
CA PHE A 43 -3.64 -5.39 19.82
C PHE A 43 -4.25 -5.60 21.22
N LYS A 44 -5.05 -4.66 21.72
CA LYS A 44 -5.71 -4.76 23.03
C LYS A 44 -6.57 -6.02 23.16
N TYR A 45 -7.38 -6.30 22.13
CA TYR A 45 -8.33 -7.42 22.17
C TYR A 45 -7.70 -8.78 21.85
N THR A 46 -6.58 -8.79 21.12
CA THR A 46 -5.93 -10.04 20.68
C THR A 46 -4.77 -10.47 21.57
N SER A 47 -4.21 -9.55 22.38
CA SER A 47 -3.06 -9.83 23.25
C SER A 47 -3.47 -10.17 24.70
N ASN A 48 -2.61 -10.88 25.39
CA ASN A 48 -2.74 -11.13 26.83
C ASN A 48 -2.20 -9.94 27.64
N GLN A 49 -3.00 -8.89 27.79
CA GLN A 49 -2.63 -7.65 28.48
C GLN A 49 -2.13 -7.86 29.91
N LYS A 50 -2.75 -8.78 30.66
CA LYS A 50 -2.33 -9.13 32.03
C LYS A 50 -0.96 -9.81 32.04
N GLY A 51 -0.77 -10.77 31.14
CA GLY A 51 0.51 -11.47 30.99
C GLY A 51 1.65 -10.53 30.58
N ILE A 52 1.39 -9.63 29.64
CA ILE A 52 2.36 -8.58 29.21
C ILE A 52 2.74 -7.70 30.40
N SER A 53 1.79 -7.20 31.17
CA SER A 53 2.04 -6.35 32.35
C SER A 53 2.88 -7.09 33.40
N GLN A 54 2.54 -8.34 33.71
CA GLN A 54 3.29 -9.16 34.68
C GLN A 54 4.74 -9.40 34.23
N VAL A 55 4.95 -9.73 32.95
CA VAL A 55 6.29 -9.97 32.42
C VAL A 55 7.12 -8.69 32.43
N LYS A 56 6.55 -7.55 32.05
CA LYS A 56 7.22 -6.23 32.13
C LYS A 56 7.64 -5.88 33.55
N ASN A 57 6.79 -6.16 34.55
CA ASN A 57 7.13 -5.93 35.96
C ASN A 57 8.27 -6.86 36.42
N LYS A 58 8.32 -8.12 35.95
CA LYS A 58 9.43 -9.04 36.24
C LYS A 58 10.74 -8.53 35.60
N ILE A 59 10.71 -8.07 34.34
CA ILE A 59 11.88 -7.48 33.69
C ILE A 59 12.38 -6.25 34.49
N LYS A 60 11.46 -5.34 34.90
CA LYS A 60 11.82 -4.19 35.74
C LYS A 60 12.44 -4.60 37.07
N ALA A 61 11.89 -5.62 37.74
CA ALA A 61 12.43 -6.12 39.01
C ALA A 61 13.87 -6.62 38.83
N HIS A 62 14.17 -7.42 37.77
CA HIS A 62 15.51 -7.90 37.52
C HIS A 62 16.49 -6.80 37.06
N LEU A 63 16.00 -5.75 36.38
CA LEU A 63 16.82 -4.57 36.09
C LEU A 63 17.22 -3.82 37.38
N LEU A 64 16.30 -3.70 38.34
CA LEU A 64 16.61 -3.14 39.65
C LEU A 64 17.56 -4.03 40.45
N GLU A 65 17.41 -5.36 40.34
CA GLU A 65 18.30 -6.35 40.98
C GLU A 65 19.75 -6.17 40.49
N ILE A 66 19.99 -6.02 39.16
CA ILE A 66 21.32 -5.74 38.61
C ILE A 66 21.90 -4.46 39.18
N ARG A 67 21.08 -3.39 39.32
CA ARG A 67 21.53 -2.11 39.83
C ARG A 67 21.86 -2.17 41.35
N LEU A 68 21.08 -2.94 42.10
CA LEU A 68 21.24 -3.06 43.54
C LEU A 68 22.44 -3.96 43.94
N PHE A 69 22.63 -5.06 43.18
CA PHE A 69 23.67 -6.06 43.44
C PHE A 69 24.81 -6.00 42.45
N LYS A 70 25.20 -4.79 42.01
CA LYS A 70 26.25 -4.56 40.99
C LYS A 70 27.61 -5.17 41.36
N ASP A 71 27.91 -5.29 42.66
CA ASP A 71 29.16 -5.82 43.16
C ASP A 71 29.19 -7.36 43.27
N ASN A 72 28.04 -8.01 43.05
CA ASN A 72 27.94 -9.47 43.03
C ASN A 72 27.71 -9.97 41.58
N PHE A 73 28.81 -10.42 40.96
CA PHE A 73 28.81 -10.85 39.58
C PHE A 73 27.83 -12.03 39.33
N ALA A 74 27.79 -13.03 40.23
CA ALA A 74 26.91 -14.17 40.10
C ALA A 74 25.42 -13.82 40.08
N LEU A 75 24.98 -12.92 40.99
CA LEU A 75 23.61 -12.41 41.04
C LEU A 75 23.29 -11.56 39.82
N SER A 76 24.21 -10.72 39.36
CA SER A 76 24.02 -9.90 38.18
C SER A 76 23.85 -10.76 36.91
N LEU A 77 24.67 -11.82 36.76
CA LEU A 77 24.56 -12.75 35.63
C LEU A 77 23.22 -13.52 35.64
N LYS A 78 22.79 -13.98 36.83
CA LYS A 78 21.49 -14.64 36.98
C LYS A 78 20.32 -13.71 36.64
N ALA A 79 20.38 -12.46 37.09
CA ALA A 79 19.36 -11.45 36.76
C ALA A 79 19.30 -11.16 35.24
N GLN A 80 20.45 -11.07 34.56
CA GLN A 80 20.52 -10.94 33.11
C GLN A 80 19.84 -12.13 32.37
N GLY A 81 20.13 -13.37 32.82
CA GLY A 81 19.47 -14.56 32.29
C GLY A 81 17.95 -14.54 32.46
N ASN A 82 17.48 -14.09 33.63
CA ASN A 82 16.05 -13.92 33.89
C ASN A 82 15.42 -12.81 33.00
N ILE A 83 16.11 -11.70 32.80
CA ILE A 83 15.65 -10.65 31.88
C ILE A 83 15.48 -11.22 30.47
N LEU A 84 16.46 -11.97 29.96
CA LEU A 84 16.35 -12.60 28.63
C LEU A 84 15.16 -13.56 28.54
N ARG A 85 14.99 -14.43 29.55
CA ARG A 85 13.86 -15.36 29.64
C ARG A 85 12.51 -14.63 29.61
N TYR A 86 12.35 -13.55 30.39
CA TYR A 86 11.12 -12.78 30.41
C TYR A 86 10.93 -11.95 29.14
N ASN A 87 11.99 -11.48 28.47
CA ASN A 87 11.87 -10.86 27.15
C ASN A 87 11.34 -11.86 26.11
N LEU A 88 11.84 -13.09 26.09
CA LEU A 88 11.31 -14.13 25.18
C LEU A 88 9.82 -14.41 25.47
N LYS A 89 9.43 -14.45 26.74
CA LYS A 89 8.02 -14.62 27.11
C LYS A 89 7.16 -13.41 26.70
N TYR A 90 7.70 -12.19 26.79
CA TYR A 90 7.04 -10.98 26.32
C TYR A 90 6.81 -11.05 24.78
N ILE A 91 7.82 -11.43 24.02
CA ILE A 91 7.73 -11.63 22.56
C ILE A 91 6.65 -12.68 22.24
N SER A 92 6.61 -13.81 22.95
CA SER A 92 5.60 -14.84 22.77
C SER A 92 4.17 -14.33 22.97
N TYR A 93 3.91 -13.47 23.96
CA TYR A 93 2.60 -12.85 24.16
C TYR A 93 2.23 -11.82 23.08
N SER A 94 3.23 -11.18 22.47
CA SER A 94 3.04 -10.20 21.41
C SER A 94 2.93 -10.83 20.02
N PHE A 95 3.38 -12.07 19.84
CA PHE A 95 3.43 -12.74 18.54
C PHE A 95 2.05 -12.98 17.93
N LYS A 96 1.10 -13.51 18.72
CA LYS A 96 -0.27 -13.76 18.27
C LYS A 96 -0.97 -12.48 17.76
N PRO A 97 -1.03 -11.38 18.54
CA PRO A 97 -1.62 -10.12 18.06
C PRO A 97 -0.89 -9.57 16.83
N MET A 98 0.42 -9.71 16.74
CA MET A 98 1.19 -9.25 15.59
C MET A 98 0.76 -9.98 14.30
N LEU A 99 0.58 -11.30 14.32
CA LEU A 99 0.08 -12.06 13.18
C LEU A 99 -1.33 -11.62 12.76
N VAL A 100 -2.21 -11.39 13.72
CA VAL A 100 -3.58 -10.91 13.44
C VAL A 100 -3.56 -9.51 12.81
N MET A 101 -2.64 -8.64 13.24
CA MET A 101 -2.51 -7.27 12.72
C MET A 101 -1.93 -7.19 11.30
N ILE A 102 -1.15 -8.19 10.86
CA ILE A 102 -0.55 -8.21 9.51
C ILE A 102 -1.63 -8.16 8.42
N ILE A 103 -2.71 -8.91 8.57
CA ILE A 103 -3.76 -9.00 7.55
C ILE A 103 -4.41 -7.64 7.25
N PRO A 104 -5.01 -6.94 8.24
CA PRO A 104 -5.59 -5.63 7.98
C PRO A 104 -4.55 -4.59 7.58
N LEU A 105 -3.31 -4.69 8.07
CA LEU A 105 -2.22 -3.80 7.68
C LEU A 105 -1.92 -3.90 6.18
N ILE A 106 -1.78 -5.11 5.64
CA ILE A 106 -1.55 -5.33 4.21
C ILE A 106 -2.69 -4.75 3.39
N LEU A 107 -3.94 -4.97 3.79
CA LEU A 107 -5.11 -4.44 3.09
C LEU A 107 -5.12 -2.90 3.07
N ILE A 108 -4.75 -2.27 4.18
CA ILE A 108 -4.61 -0.81 4.27
C ILE A 108 -3.48 -0.33 3.34
N LEU A 109 -2.31 -0.96 3.40
CA LEU A 109 -1.15 -0.57 2.59
C LEU A 109 -1.42 -0.65 1.09
N ILE A 110 -2.13 -1.68 0.63
CA ILE A 110 -2.53 -1.81 -0.77
C ILE A 110 -3.41 -0.63 -1.19
N GLN A 111 -4.38 -0.23 -0.37
CA GLN A 111 -5.21 0.93 -0.68
C GLN A 111 -4.40 2.23 -0.65
N LEU A 112 -3.54 2.42 0.36
CA LEU A 112 -2.69 3.61 0.46
C LEU A 112 -1.75 3.76 -0.74
N ASN A 113 -1.27 2.65 -1.31
CA ASN A 113 -0.45 2.68 -2.51
C ASN A 113 -1.17 3.32 -3.71
N LEU A 114 -2.50 3.14 -3.84
CA LEU A 114 -3.30 3.79 -4.89
C LEU A 114 -3.42 5.31 -4.69
N TRP A 115 -3.29 5.83 -3.46
CA TRP A 115 -3.46 7.24 -3.13
C TRP A 115 -2.13 7.99 -2.99
N PHE A 116 -1.10 7.32 -2.50
CA PHE A 116 0.19 7.94 -2.16
C PHE A 116 1.36 7.37 -2.95
N GLY A 117 1.18 6.29 -3.71
CA GLY A 117 2.27 5.62 -4.42
C GLY A 117 2.70 6.35 -5.68
N TYR A 118 1.80 7.06 -6.34
CA TYR A 118 2.02 7.56 -7.69
C TYR A 118 1.64 9.02 -7.86
N HIS A 119 2.34 9.71 -8.77
CA HIS A 119 1.93 11.00 -9.31
C HIS A 119 1.05 10.80 -10.55
N SER A 120 -0.05 11.58 -10.65
CA SER A 120 -0.79 11.69 -11.90
C SER A 120 0.10 12.30 -12.98
N LEU A 121 -0.19 11.99 -14.25
CA LEU A 121 0.51 12.60 -15.36
C LEU A 121 0.23 14.11 -15.41
N GLU A 122 1.20 14.90 -15.78
CA GLU A 122 1.01 16.31 -16.05
C GLU A 122 0.75 16.54 -17.56
N PRO A 123 -0.02 17.57 -17.95
CA PRO A 123 -0.14 17.95 -19.34
C PRO A 123 1.22 18.14 -19.99
N GLY A 124 1.45 17.51 -21.15
CA GLY A 124 2.75 17.45 -21.83
C GLY A 124 3.62 16.26 -21.43
N GLN A 125 3.40 15.65 -20.28
CA GLN A 125 4.17 14.50 -19.79
C GLN A 125 3.89 13.25 -20.65
N LYS A 126 4.95 12.47 -20.88
CA LYS A 126 4.89 11.19 -21.61
C LYS A 126 4.85 10.02 -20.61
N ALA A 127 4.08 8.99 -20.95
CA ALA A 127 4.00 7.75 -20.21
C ALA A 127 3.98 6.55 -21.18
N ILE A 128 4.43 5.41 -20.67
CA ILE A 128 4.34 4.15 -21.41
C ILE A 128 3.07 3.42 -20.98
N VAL A 129 2.29 3.00 -21.95
CA VAL A 129 1.21 2.04 -21.81
C VAL A 129 1.78 0.69 -22.21
N LYS A 130 1.81 -0.23 -21.25
CA LYS A 130 2.29 -1.60 -21.42
C LYS A 130 1.09 -2.54 -21.40
N VAL A 131 0.94 -3.34 -22.42
CA VAL A 131 -0.10 -4.37 -22.54
C VAL A 131 0.57 -5.72 -22.58
N LYS A 132 0.38 -6.50 -21.54
CA LYS A 132 0.93 -7.85 -21.45
C LYS A 132 -0.11 -8.87 -21.87
N LEU A 133 0.29 -9.79 -22.72
CA LEU A 133 -0.54 -10.88 -23.23
C LEU A 133 -0.32 -12.15 -22.39
N LYS A 134 -1.31 -13.02 -22.37
CA LYS A 134 -1.14 -14.36 -21.82
C LYS A 134 -0.17 -15.17 -22.70
N LYS A 135 0.50 -16.15 -22.11
CA LYS A 135 1.56 -16.95 -22.75
C LYS A 135 1.16 -17.61 -24.06
N GLU A 136 -0.14 -17.92 -24.22
CA GLU A 136 -0.73 -18.61 -25.38
C GLU A 136 -0.80 -17.71 -26.62
N TYR A 137 -0.67 -16.40 -26.47
CA TYR A 137 -0.84 -15.42 -27.55
C TYR A 137 0.50 -14.84 -27.99
N ASN A 138 0.62 -14.60 -29.30
CA ASN A 138 1.78 -13.91 -29.85
C ASN A 138 1.41 -12.44 -30.13
N PRO A 139 2.22 -11.46 -29.69
CA PRO A 139 2.00 -10.05 -29.98
C PRO A 139 1.93 -9.71 -31.47
N LEU A 140 2.53 -10.51 -32.34
CA LEU A 140 2.53 -10.28 -33.78
C LEU A 140 1.21 -10.67 -34.45
N ASP A 141 0.49 -11.66 -33.92
CA ASP A 141 -0.71 -12.21 -34.54
C ASP A 141 -1.96 -11.39 -34.21
N LEU A 142 -1.95 -10.62 -33.11
CA LEU A 142 -3.10 -9.86 -32.66
C LEU A 142 -3.11 -8.43 -33.22
N LYS A 143 -4.29 -7.95 -33.61
CA LYS A 143 -4.51 -6.56 -34.05
C LYS A 143 -4.81 -5.69 -32.80
N LEU A 144 -3.76 -5.13 -32.21
CA LEU A 144 -3.92 -4.21 -31.06
C LEU A 144 -3.87 -2.74 -31.53
N LYS A 145 -4.84 -1.93 -31.05
CA LYS A 145 -4.91 -0.50 -31.31
C LYS A 145 -5.40 0.23 -30.08
N ILE A 146 -4.93 1.45 -29.88
CA ILE A 146 -5.44 2.39 -28.88
C ILE A 146 -6.36 3.38 -29.58
N ASP A 147 -7.58 3.54 -29.07
CA ASP A 147 -8.51 4.55 -29.58
C ASP A 147 -8.09 5.97 -29.17
N PRO A 148 -8.35 6.98 -30.01
CA PRO A 148 -8.09 8.37 -29.68
C PRO A 148 -8.86 8.81 -28.41
N SER A 149 -8.23 9.68 -27.61
CA SER A 149 -8.85 10.27 -26.43
C SER A 149 -8.60 11.78 -26.36
N PRO A 150 -9.55 12.57 -25.88
CA PRO A 150 -9.32 14.01 -25.70
C PRO A 150 -8.29 14.33 -24.61
N GLY A 151 -8.03 13.40 -23.69
CA GLY A 151 -7.11 13.57 -22.57
C GLY A 151 -5.65 13.34 -22.92
N PHE A 152 -5.38 12.50 -23.89
CA PHE A 152 -4.01 12.15 -24.31
C PHE A 152 -3.95 11.84 -25.81
N ARG A 153 -2.75 11.88 -26.35
CA ARG A 153 -2.47 11.37 -27.72
C ARG A 153 -1.53 10.17 -27.64
N VAL A 154 -1.65 9.28 -28.59
CA VAL A 154 -0.65 8.21 -28.82
C VAL A 154 0.50 8.83 -29.61
N ASP A 155 1.71 8.75 -29.06
CA ASP A 155 2.92 9.43 -29.56
C ASP A 155 3.90 8.47 -30.25
N SER A 156 3.60 7.16 -30.28
CA SER A 156 4.41 6.15 -30.97
C SER A 156 3.54 5.06 -31.59
N PRO A 157 4.04 4.39 -32.64
CA PRO A 157 3.46 3.13 -33.08
C PRO A 157 3.60 2.06 -32.00
N PRO A 158 2.86 0.93 -32.09
CA PRO A 158 3.00 -0.21 -31.17
C PRO A 158 4.40 -0.84 -31.27
N LEU A 159 5.12 -0.89 -30.17
CA LEU A 159 6.33 -1.67 -30.02
C LEU A 159 5.96 -3.06 -29.50
N ARG A 160 6.18 -4.08 -30.30
CA ARG A 160 5.85 -5.48 -29.98
C ARG A 160 7.10 -6.22 -29.57
N ILE A 161 7.05 -6.85 -28.39
CA ILE A 161 8.17 -7.60 -27.79
C ILE A 161 7.69 -9.03 -27.60
N GLU A 162 8.15 -9.93 -28.48
CA GLU A 162 7.69 -11.32 -28.50
C GLU A 162 8.14 -12.10 -27.28
N GLU A 163 9.39 -11.90 -26.85
CA GLU A 163 9.98 -12.61 -25.71
C GLU A 163 9.21 -12.34 -24.39
N GLU A 164 8.79 -11.09 -24.18
CA GLU A 164 8.07 -10.66 -22.99
C GLU A 164 6.54 -10.78 -23.13
N LYS A 165 6.04 -11.11 -24.33
CA LYS A 165 4.61 -11.13 -24.68
C LYS A 165 3.95 -9.78 -24.43
N GLU A 166 4.62 -8.68 -24.80
CA GLU A 166 4.18 -7.32 -24.54
C GLU A 166 4.00 -6.50 -25.81
N VAL A 167 3.05 -5.55 -25.74
CA VAL A 167 2.92 -4.48 -26.73
C VAL A 167 2.88 -3.16 -25.99
N ASN A 168 3.80 -2.26 -26.34
CA ASN A 168 4.02 -1.01 -25.65
C ASN A 168 3.73 0.19 -26.56
N TRP A 169 3.09 1.21 -25.99
CA TRP A 169 2.87 2.52 -26.64
C TRP A 169 3.36 3.65 -25.74
N ARG A 170 3.77 4.72 -26.36
CA ARG A 170 4.00 5.97 -25.67
C ARG A 170 2.79 6.89 -25.88
N ILE A 171 2.20 7.34 -24.76
CA ILE A 171 1.15 8.35 -24.74
C ILE A 171 1.69 9.66 -24.21
N GLN A 172 1.13 10.78 -24.68
CA GLN A 172 1.39 12.11 -24.12
C GLN A 172 0.09 12.70 -23.58
N ALA A 173 0.09 13.05 -22.29
CA ALA A 173 -1.02 13.71 -21.63
C ALA A 173 -1.30 15.09 -22.23
N LYS A 174 -2.58 15.46 -22.41
CA LYS A 174 -2.99 16.76 -22.99
C LYS A 174 -3.82 17.59 -22.02
N LYS A 175 -4.89 17.04 -21.49
CA LYS A 175 -5.86 17.78 -20.67
C LYS A 175 -5.99 17.12 -19.30
N LYS A 176 -6.15 17.95 -18.26
CA LYS A 176 -6.43 17.52 -16.89
C LYS A 176 -7.74 16.75 -16.81
N GLY A 177 -7.78 15.66 -16.06
CA GLY A 177 -8.95 14.83 -15.87
C GLY A 177 -8.60 13.36 -15.67
N ILE A 178 -9.63 12.54 -15.50
CA ILE A 178 -9.52 11.07 -15.57
C ILE A 178 -10.14 10.65 -16.89
N TYR A 179 -9.38 9.98 -17.72
CA TYR A 179 -9.79 9.57 -19.05
C TYR A 179 -9.74 8.05 -19.18
N SER A 180 -10.63 7.50 -19.98
CA SER A 180 -10.61 6.09 -20.34
C SER A 180 -9.68 5.87 -21.54
N LEU A 181 -8.65 5.05 -21.34
CA LEU A 181 -7.83 4.47 -22.41
C LEU A 181 -8.55 3.22 -22.90
N VAL A 182 -8.95 3.21 -24.15
CA VAL A 182 -9.60 2.07 -24.78
C VAL A 182 -8.59 1.34 -25.69
N ILE A 183 -8.33 0.07 -25.38
CA ILE A 183 -7.46 -0.81 -26.16
C ILE A 183 -8.35 -1.80 -26.86
N LYS A 184 -8.29 -1.81 -28.18
CA LYS A 184 -8.96 -2.80 -29.03
C LYS A 184 -7.99 -3.93 -29.33
N VAL A 185 -8.45 -5.14 -29.10
CA VAL A 185 -7.77 -6.39 -29.44
C VAL A 185 -8.72 -7.18 -30.31
N ASP A 186 -8.44 -7.23 -31.60
CA ASP A 186 -9.35 -7.77 -32.61
C ASP A 186 -10.76 -7.18 -32.53
N ASN A 187 -11.77 -7.95 -32.10
CA ASN A 187 -13.17 -7.53 -31.95
C ASN A 187 -13.55 -7.15 -30.49
N GLN A 188 -12.61 -7.19 -29.54
CA GLN A 188 -12.86 -6.89 -28.15
C GLN A 188 -12.25 -5.55 -27.73
N SER A 189 -12.88 -4.86 -26.80
CA SER A 189 -12.38 -3.58 -26.27
C SER A 189 -12.18 -3.65 -24.76
N TYR A 190 -11.05 -3.12 -24.29
CA TYR A 190 -10.65 -3.09 -22.90
C TYR A 190 -10.40 -1.66 -22.46
N GLN A 191 -10.93 -1.29 -21.31
CA GLN A 191 -10.82 0.07 -20.77
C GLN A 191 -9.86 0.10 -19.59
N LYS A 192 -9.02 1.15 -19.54
CA LYS A 192 -8.10 1.45 -18.44
C LYS A 192 -8.16 2.95 -18.12
N ASN A 193 -8.24 3.30 -16.84
CA ASN A 193 -8.25 4.70 -16.43
C ASN A 193 -6.85 5.32 -16.48
N VAL A 194 -6.78 6.53 -17.05
CA VAL A 194 -5.57 7.38 -17.10
C VAL A 194 -5.83 8.62 -16.27
N ALA A 195 -5.04 8.84 -15.22
CA ALA A 195 -5.15 10.01 -14.36
C ALA A 195 -4.16 11.09 -14.82
N ILE A 196 -4.69 12.26 -15.23
CA ILE A 196 -3.90 13.41 -15.67
C ILE A 196 -4.21 14.58 -14.73
N SER A 197 -3.25 14.96 -13.90
CA SER A 197 -3.22 16.10 -12.95
C SER A 197 -4.60 16.71 -12.64
N GLN A 198 -5.30 16.18 -11.67
CA GLN A 198 -6.63 16.67 -11.29
C GLN A 198 -6.62 17.30 -9.89
N ASN A 199 -6.14 16.57 -8.91
CA ASN A 199 -6.13 16.97 -7.50
C ASN A 199 -4.80 16.60 -6.85
N SER A 200 -4.49 17.25 -5.72
CA SER A 200 -3.28 16.96 -4.93
C SER A 200 -3.25 15.52 -4.41
N LEU A 201 -4.44 14.96 -4.10
CA LEU A 201 -4.63 13.58 -3.68
C LEU A 201 -5.66 12.91 -4.59
N THR A 202 -5.19 12.09 -5.51
CA THR A 202 -6.00 11.36 -6.50
C THR A 202 -5.68 9.87 -6.42
N LYS A 203 -6.72 9.05 -6.49
CA LYS A 203 -6.57 7.59 -6.57
C LYS A 203 -6.06 7.20 -7.95
N ILE A 204 -4.90 6.55 -8.00
CA ILE A 204 -4.25 6.12 -9.25
C ILE A 204 -4.10 4.61 -9.22
N SER A 205 -4.66 3.94 -10.22
CA SER A 205 -4.44 2.53 -10.47
C SER A 205 -3.38 2.39 -11.55
N PRO A 206 -2.15 1.93 -11.25
CA PRO A 206 -1.12 1.78 -12.26
C PRO A 206 -1.40 0.63 -13.21
N ALA A 207 -2.05 -0.43 -12.73
CA ALA A 207 -2.32 -1.63 -13.50
C ALA A 207 -3.79 -2.06 -13.42
N LYS A 208 -4.29 -2.62 -14.51
CA LYS A 208 -5.51 -3.41 -14.58
C LYS A 208 -5.11 -4.83 -14.97
N VAL A 209 -5.46 -5.80 -14.13
CA VAL A 209 -4.95 -7.16 -14.21
C VAL A 209 -6.06 -8.16 -14.53
N ASN A 210 -5.68 -9.34 -14.99
CA ASN A 210 -6.60 -10.45 -15.22
C ASN A 210 -7.18 -10.95 -13.88
N LYS A 211 -8.32 -11.64 -13.97
CA LYS A 211 -9.03 -12.22 -12.82
C LYS A 211 -8.20 -13.34 -12.18
N ASN A 212 -7.43 -12.95 -11.16
CA ASN A 212 -6.63 -13.85 -10.32
C ASN A 212 -6.69 -13.31 -8.89
N PHE A 213 -6.82 -14.19 -7.89
CA PHE A 213 -6.95 -13.80 -6.49
C PHE A 213 -5.86 -12.83 -6.02
N TRP A 214 -4.60 -13.16 -6.24
CA TRP A 214 -3.46 -12.34 -5.83
C TRP A 214 -3.32 -11.04 -6.63
N ALA A 215 -3.57 -11.12 -7.94
CA ALA A 215 -3.54 -9.94 -8.79
C ALA A 215 -4.67 -8.96 -8.43
N GLU A 216 -5.89 -9.44 -8.23
CA GLU A 216 -7.01 -8.60 -7.78
C GLU A 216 -6.74 -7.98 -6.39
N LEU A 217 -6.10 -8.73 -5.48
CA LEU A 217 -5.76 -8.23 -4.16
C LEU A 217 -4.75 -7.09 -4.23
N LEU A 218 -3.68 -7.26 -5.01
CA LEU A 218 -2.59 -6.29 -5.13
C LEU A 218 -2.95 -5.06 -5.97
N TYR A 219 -3.86 -5.21 -6.95
CA TYR A 219 -4.30 -4.15 -7.86
C TYR A 219 -5.81 -3.89 -7.81
N PRO A 220 -6.36 -3.50 -6.65
CA PRO A 220 -7.81 -3.34 -6.45
C PRO A 220 -8.38 -2.06 -7.04
N GLY A 221 -7.61 -1.30 -7.80
CA GLY A 221 -7.96 0.04 -8.26
C GLY A 221 -9.04 0.08 -9.33
N GLU A 222 -9.15 -0.98 -10.16
CA GLU A 222 -10.08 -1.10 -11.26
C GLU A 222 -10.67 -2.52 -11.35
N GLN A 223 -11.82 -2.64 -12.03
CA GLN A 223 -12.41 -3.95 -12.29
C GLN A 223 -11.42 -4.82 -13.10
N PRO A 224 -11.18 -6.08 -12.71
CA PRO A 224 -10.24 -6.94 -13.41
C PRO A 224 -10.67 -7.21 -14.87
N LEU A 225 -9.72 -7.63 -15.69
CA LEU A 225 -9.98 -8.12 -17.02
C LEU A 225 -10.78 -9.45 -16.94
N SER A 226 -11.55 -9.74 -17.99
CA SER A 226 -12.27 -11.03 -18.10
C SER A 226 -11.28 -12.19 -18.12
N SER A 227 -11.68 -13.34 -17.56
CA SER A 227 -10.88 -14.57 -17.61
C SER A 227 -10.57 -15.02 -19.03
N ASP A 228 -11.48 -14.74 -19.97
CA ASP A 228 -11.35 -15.11 -21.39
C ASP A 228 -10.56 -14.09 -22.21
N SER A 229 -10.12 -13.00 -21.55
CA SER A 229 -9.29 -11.99 -22.20
C SER A 229 -7.93 -12.56 -22.62
N PRO A 230 -7.44 -12.24 -23.84
CA PRO A 230 -6.07 -12.55 -24.23
C PRO A 230 -5.02 -11.74 -23.44
N LEU A 231 -5.46 -10.68 -22.73
CA LEU A 231 -4.60 -9.81 -21.95
C LEU A 231 -4.36 -10.37 -20.55
N GLU A 232 -3.12 -10.32 -20.09
CA GLU A 232 -2.72 -10.58 -18.70
C GLU A 232 -2.83 -9.31 -17.86
N SER A 233 -2.30 -8.18 -18.37
CA SER A 233 -2.40 -6.87 -17.73
C SER A 233 -2.38 -5.71 -18.72
N ILE A 234 -2.89 -4.56 -18.25
CA ILE A 234 -2.73 -3.25 -18.90
C ILE A 234 -2.16 -2.32 -17.84
N GLU A 235 -0.95 -1.81 -18.08
CA GLU A 235 -0.21 -0.99 -17.13
C GLU A 235 0.11 0.38 -17.72
N ILE A 236 0.16 1.40 -16.86
CA ILE A 236 0.60 2.73 -17.22
C ILE A 236 1.73 3.11 -16.28
N THR A 237 2.86 3.52 -16.84
CA THR A 237 4.02 3.93 -16.06
C THR A 237 3.80 5.32 -15.47
N TYR A 238 3.50 5.37 -14.18
CA TYR A 238 3.45 6.61 -13.41
C TYR A 238 4.74 6.79 -12.61
N SER A 239 5.14 8.04 -12.39
CA SER A 239 6.26 8.33 -11.50
C SER A 239 5.87 8.07 -10.04
N SER A 240 6.80 7.53 -9.24
CA SER A 240 6.57 7.31 -7.82
C SER A 240 6.47 8.62 -7.06
N LYS A 241 5.48 8.72 -6.16
CA LYS A 241 5.26 9.88 -5.30
C LYS A 241 6.16 9.81 -4.08
N LYS A 242 6.88 10.90 -3.81
CA LYS A 242 7.67 11.09 -2.60
C LYS A 242 7.06 12.21 -1.78
N MET A 243 7.10 12.07 -0.47
CA MET A 243 6.65 13.10 0.47
C MET A 243 7.86 13.90 0.94
N ASN A 244 7.77 15.23 0.87
CA ASN A 244 8.84 16.10 1.34
C ASN A 244 8.63 16.39 2.84
N LEU A 245 9.58 15.99 3.67
CA LEU A 245 9.64 16.29 5.09
C LEU A 245 10.96 17.03 5.37
N PHE A 246 10.89 18.33 5.67
CA PHE A 246 12.07 19.16 5.96
C PHE A 246 13.20 19.06 4.92
N GLY A 247 12.83 18.98 3.62
CA GLY A 247 13.80 18.85 2.52
C GLY A 247 14.17 17.39 2.18
N LEU A 248 13.80 16.42 2.99
CA LEU A 248 14.01 14.99 2.71
C LEU A 248 12.86 14.43 1.87
N HIS A 249 13.17 13.86 0.72
CA HIS A 249 12.21 13.17 -0.15
C HIS A 249 12.02 11.71 0.29
N LEU A 250 11.10 11.49 1.24
CA LEU A 250 10.84 10.17 1.80
C LEU A 250 9.77 9.42 1.01
N HIS A 251 9.91 8.10 0.94
CA HIS A 251 8.86 7.24 0.43
C HIS A 251 7.64 7.29 1.37
N TRP A 252 6.42 7.39 0.81
CA TRP A 252 5.18 7.51 1.58
C TRP A 252 5.02 6.42 2.66
N LEU A 253 5.50 5.20 2.38
CA LEU A 253 5.44 4.07 3.31
C LEU A 253 6.19 4.36 4.62
N ILE A 254 7.39 4.96 4.52
CA ILE A 254 8.21 5.31 5.69
C ILE A 254 7.47 6.35 6.53
N VAL A 255 6.94 7.39 5.87
CA VAL A 255 6.18 8.45 6.55
C VAL A 255 4.95 7.87 7.26
N TYR A 256 4.20 7.00 6.57
CA TYR A 256 3.04 6.32 7.15
C TYR A 256 3.39 5.50 8.40
N PHE A 257 4.43 4.66 8.33
CA PHE A 257 4.83 3.84 9.48
C PHE A 257 5.31 4.69 10.65
N VAL A 258 6.15 5.69 10.40
CA VAL A 258 6.65 6.59 11.46
C VAL A 258 5.48 7.29 12.14
N LEU A 259 4.57 7.89 11.39
CA LEU A 259 3.40 8.56 11.96
C LEU A 259 2.48 7.58 12.70
N SER A 260 2.20 6.41 12.13
CA SER A 260 1.34 5.40 12.77
C SER A 260 1.94 4.90 14.09
N ILE A 261 3.26 4.72 14.16
CA ILE A 261 3.97 4.34 15.38
C ILE A 261 3.90 5.47 16.42
N ILE A 262 4.15 6.73 16.02
CA ILE A 262 4.06 7.89 16.91
C ILE A 262 2.64 7.98 17.50
N PHE A 263 1.60 7.91 16.69
CA PHE A 263 0.23 7.93 17.16
C PHE A 263 -0.12 6.71 18.01
N GLY A 264 0.32 5.52 17.62
CA GLY A 264 0.12 4.30 18.40
C GLY A 264 0.73 4.40 19.80
N PHE A 265 1.99 4.80 19.90
CA PHE A 265 2.65 4.97 21.22
C PHE A 265 2.08 6.14 22.02
N GLY A 266 1.76 7.26 21.36
CA GLY A 266 1.16 8.43 22.01
C GLY A 266 -0.21 8.14 22.63
N LEU A 267 -1.02 7.34 21.92
CA LEU A 267 -2.41 7.06 22.32
C LEU A 267 -2.58 5.79 23.16
N LYS A 268 -1.51 5.00 23.41
CA LYS A 268 -1.59 3.77 24.22
C LYS A 268 -2.14 3.99 25.63
N GLY A 269 -1.81 5.14 26.23
CA GLY A 269 -2.30 5.51 27.56
C GLY A 269 -3.80 5.74 27.60
N PHE A 270 -4.35 6.40 26.56
CA PHE A 270 -5.78 6.66 26.43
C PHE A 270 -6.59 5.36 26.33
N LEU A 271 -6.11 4.39 25.56
CA LEU A 271 -6.75 3.08 25.40
C LEU A 271 -6.39 2.09 26.51
N LYS A 272 -5.52 2.47 27.47
CA LYS A 272 -5.01 1.60 28.57
C LYS A 272 -4.40 0.30 28.02
N VAL A 273 -3.61 0.39 26.93
CA VAL A 273 -2.97 -0.76 26.29
C VAL A 273 -1.55 -0.92 26.84
N GLN A 274 -1.22 -2.15 27.22
CA GLN A 274 0.15 -2.56 27.60
C GLN A 274 0.88 -3.05 26.36
N ILE A 275 1.84 -2.23 25.87
CA ILE A 275 2.73 -2.57 24.76
C ILE A 275 4.13 -2.75 25.32
#